data_518adb9e72f4c7468fa9afd7c903d005
#
_entry.id   518adb9e72f4c7468fa9afd7c903d005
#
_cell.length_a   1.000
_cell.length_b   1.000
_cell.length_c   1.000
_cell.angle_alpha   90.00
_cell.angle_beta   90.00
_cell.angle_gamma   90.00
#
_symmetry.space_group_name_H-M   'P 1'
#
loop_
_entity.id
_entity.type
_entity.pdbx_description
1 polymer ?
#
loop_
_entity_poly.entity_id
_entity_poly.type
_entity_poly.pdbx_seq_one_letter_code
_entity_poly.pdbx_strand_id
1 'polypeptide(L)'
;MKKLMTTIALILLIWMFLLCVLLIYRTVKAEEAHELVPVKVTAYCLQGTMANGEKVHEGAVAYRKEDIGRMCRLYSADMQLIGEFTVCDTGKKGGAVRKGLVVDVWRPTKQECYQMTQCGYIEFFEPEGGTDD
;
A
#
# COMPACT_ATOMS: atom_id res chain seq x y z
N MET A 1 55.60 -8.83 0.68
CA MET A 1 54.82 -7.56 0.68
C MET A 1 53.86 -7.42 -0.49
N LYS A 2 54.25 -7.72 -1.72
CA LYS A 2 53.35 -7.63 -2.89
C LYS A 2 52.10 -8.56 -2.77
N LYS A 3 52.24 -9.78 -2.29
CA LYS A 3 51.13 -10.72 -2.08
C LYS A 3 50.13 -10.24 -1.02
N LEU A 4 50.62 -9.62 0.05
CA LEU A 4 49.77 -9.07 1.11
C LEU A 4 48.95 -7.88 0.61
N MET A 5 49.55 -6.97 -0.15
CA MET A 5 48.85 -5.82 -0.75
C MET A 5 47.79 -6.24 -1.75
N THR A 6 48.05 -7.25 -2.59
CA THR A 6 47.07 -7.78 -3.53
C THR A 6 45.88 -8.45 -2.83
N THR A 7 46.16 -9.16 -1.73
CA THR A 7 45.10 -9.79 -0.93
C THR A 7 44.20 -8.76 -0.26
N ILE A 8 44.78 -7.71 0.31
CA ILE A 8 44.02 -6.61 0.94
C ILE A 8 43.18 -5.87 -0.12
N ALA A 9 43.73 -5.59 -1.29
CA ALA A 9 43.00 -4.95 -2.38
C ALA A 9 41.83 -5.81 -2.85
N LEU A 10 41.98 -7.13 -2.92
CA LEU A 10 40.92 -8.04 -3.31
C LEU A 10 39.80 -8.06 -2.28
N ILE A 11 40.12 -8.09 -0.99
CA ILE A 11 39.14 -8.03 0.10
C ILE A 11 38.35 -6.73 0.05
N LEU A 12 39.01 -5.58 -0.16
CA LEU A 12 38.33 -4.29 -0.28
C LEU A 12 37.38 -4.23 -1.49
N LEU A 13 37.78 -4.82 -2.62
CA LEU A 13 36.92 -4.91 -3.81
C LEU A 13 35.68 -5.74 -3.55
N ILE A 14 35.81 -6.87 -2.86
CA ILE A 14 34.68 -7.73 -2.49
C ILE A 14 33.72 -6.98 -1.54
N TRP A 15 34.27 -6.26 -0.56
CA TRP A 15 33.48 -5.44 0.37
C TRP A 15 32.71 -4.33 -0.33
N MET A 16 33.37 -3.61 -1.24
CA MET A 16 32.69 -2.58 -2.06
C MET A 16 31.58 -3.18 -2.91
N PHE A 17 31.83 -4.33 -3.54
CA PHE A 17 30.81 -5.00 -4.35
C PHE A 17 29.59 -5.41 -3.51
N LEU A 18 29.80 -6.02 -2.34
CA LEU A 18 28.73 -6.40 -1.42
C LEU A 18 27.93 -5.17 -0.94
N LEU A 19 28.62 -4.06 -0.65
CA LEU A 19 27.95 -2.82 -0.25
C LEU A 19 27.09 -2.25 -1.38
N CYS A 20 27.58 -2.25 -2.62
CA CYS A 20 26.83 -1.82 -3.79
C CYS A 20 25.57 -2.69 -4.01
N VAL A 21 25.69 -4.01 -3.91
CA VAL A 21 24.56 -4.93 -4.03
C VAL A 21 23.53 -4.68 -2.94
N LEU A 22 23.97 -4.45 -1.69
CA LEU A 22 23.07 -4.14 -0.58
C LEU A 22 22.32 -2.80 -0.79
N LEU A 23 23.01 -1.78 -1.29
CA LEU A 23 22.40 -0.48 -1.60
C LEU A 23 21.38 -0.58 -2.74
N ILE A 24 21.72 -1.30 -3.81
CA ILE A 24 20.79 -1.55 -4.92
C ILE A 24 19.57 -2.33 -4.42
N TYR A 25 19.77 -3.35 -3.60
CA TYR A 25 18.65 -4.13 -3.04
C TYR A 25 17.72 -3.25 -2.19
N ARG A 26 18.27 -2.35 -1.37
CA ARG A 26 17.47 -1.42 -0.56
C ARG A 26 16.70 -0.42 -1.40
N THR A 27 17.29 0.12 -2.47
CA THR A 27 16.60 1.07 -3.35
C THR A 27 15.47 0.40 -4.13
N VAL A 28 15.69 -0.79 -4.69
CA VAL A 28 14.65 -1.57 -5.38
C VAL A 28 13.50 -1.90 -4.44
N LYS A 29 13.78 -2.35 -3.22
CA LYS A 29 12.74 -2.66 -2.24
C LYS A 29 11.96 -1.42 -1.77
N ALA A 30 12.62 -0.26 -1.68
CA ALA A 30 11.95 1.00 -1.35
C ALA A 30 11.01 1.48 -2.47
N GLU A 31 11.39 1.28 -3.74
CA GLU A 31 10.54 1.61 -4.89
C GLU A 31 9.30 0.70 -4.98
N GLU A 32 9.42 -0.59 -4.70
CA GLU A 32 8.29 -1.52 -4.69
C GLU A 32 7.26 -1.19 -3.58
N ALA A 33 7.69 -0.56 -2.48
CA ALA A 33 6.82 -0.20 -1.34
C ALA A 33 5.97 1.06 -1.58
N HIS A 34 6.21 1.84 -2.64
CA HIS A 34 5.60 3.14 -2.88
C HIS A 34 4.95 3.29 -4.26
N GLU A 35 4.46 2.20 -4.83
CA GLU A 35 3.73 2.26 -6.10
C GLU A 35 2.36 2.93 -5.90
N LEU A 36 2.18 4.09 -6.52
CA LEU A 36 0.91 4.81 -6.60
C LEU A 36 0.09 4.29 -7.76
N VAL A 37 -1.05 3.69 -7.46
CA VAL A 37 -1.98 3.16 -8.47
C VAL A 37 -3.15 4.13 -8.64
N PRO A 38 -3.44 4.62 -9.86
CA PRO A 38 -4.57 5.48 -10.09
C PRO A 38 -5.89 4.72 -9.86
N VAL A 39 -6.79 5.33 -9.11
CA VAL A 39 -8.11 4.78 -8.78
C VAL A 39 -9.16 5.88 -8.74
N LYS A 40 -10.42 5.51 -8.89
CA LYS A 40 -11.54 6.36 -8.50
C LYS A 40 -11.88 6.07 -7.04
N VAL A 41 -11.90 7.09 -6.20
CA VAL A 41 -12.31 7.01 -4.82
C VAL A 41 -13.82 7.29 -4.75
N THR A 42 -14.57 6.36 -4.18
CA THR A 42 -16.01 6.49 -3.89
C THR A 42 -16.24 6.18 -2.42
N ALA A 43 -17.45 6.33 -1.95
CA ALA A 43 -17.80 5.96 -0.57
C ALA A 43 -19.18 5.34 -0.47
N TYR A 44 -19.36 4.52 0.53
CA TYR A 44 -20.64 3.86 0.85
C TYR A 44 -20.93 3.93 2.35
N CYS A 45 -22.21 3.89 2.71
CA CYS A 45 -22.66 3.98 4.11
C CYS A 45 -23.58 2.83 4.52
N LEU A 46 -23.54 1.70 3.80
CA LEU A 46 -24.34 0.53 4.13
C LEU A 46 -23.87 -0.11 5.43
N GLN A 47 -24.81 -0.56 6.24
CA GLN A 47 -24.54 -1.37 7.42
C GLN A 47 -24.40 -2.84 7.02
N GLY A 48 -23.62 -3.60 7.77
CA GLY A 48 -23.47 -5.03 7.52
C GLY A 48 -22.08 -5.56 7.87
N THR A 49 -21.85 -6.78 7.40
CA THR A 49 -20.58 -7.49 7.58
C THR A 49 -19.78 -7.45 6.29
N MET A 50 -18.50 -7.08 6.41
CA MET A 50 -17.55 -7.02 5.30
C MET A 50 -16.99 -8.41 4.97
N ALA A 51 -16.28 -8.53 3.86
CA ALA A 51 -15.71 -9.79 3.39
C ALA A 51 -14.70 -10.42 4.38
N ASN A 52 -14.02 -9.59 5.21
CA ASN A 52 -13.13 -10.07 6.27
C ASN A 52 -13.84 -10.60 7.53
N GLY A 53 -15.17 -10.53 7.59
CA GLY A 53 -15.97 -10.98 8.73
C GLY A 53 -16.27 -9.90 9.79
N GLU A 54 -15.68 -8.74 9.68
CA GLU A 54 -15.92 -7.61 10.60
C GLU A 54 -17.17 -6.82 10.18
N LYS A 55 -17.81 -6.18 11.15
CA LYS A 55 -18.83 -5.16 10.86
C LYS A 55 -18.18 -3.93 10.26
N VAL A 56 -18.90 -3.21 9.41
CA VAL A 56 -18.44 -1.94 8.83
C VAL A 56 -18.03 -0.95 9.92
N HIS A 57 -16.93 -0.27 9.69
CA HIS A 57 -16.37 0.72 10.60
C HIS A 57 -15.54 1.78 9.85
N GLU A 58 -15.25 2.89 10.49
CA GLU A 58 -14.35 3.90 9.96
C GLU A 58 -12.92 3.32 9.77
N GLY A 59 -12.24 3.75 8.72
CA GLY A 59 -10.93 3.24 8.33
C GLY A 59 -10.98 2.00 7.43
N ALA A 60 -12.17 1.47 7.12
CA ALA A 60 -12.35 0.34 6.22
C ALA A 60 -12.63 0.79 4.78
N VAL A 61 -12.01 0.12 3.83
CA VAL A 61 -12.28 0.28 2.40
C VAL A 61 -12.55 -1.07 1.74
N ALA A 62 -13.34 -1.03 0.66
CA ALA A 62 -13.51 -2.14 -0.26
C ALA A 62 -12.58 -1.95 -1.47
N TYR A 63 -11.84 -3.00 -1.81
CA TYR A 63 -10.91 -3.01 -2.93
C TYR A 63 -10.78 -4.43 -3.52
N ARG A 64 -9.65 -4.77 -4.11
CA ARG A 64 -9.43 -6.11 -4.69
C ARG A 64 -9.47 -7.18 -3.59
N LYS A 65 -10.00 -8.35 -3.93
CA LYS A 65 -10.12 -9.46 -2.99
C LYS A 65 -8.77 -9.91 -2.42
N GLU A 66 -7.74 -9.94 -3.26
CA GLU A 66 -6.38 -10.32 -2.89
C GLU A 66 -5.67 -9.36 -1.94
N ASP A 67 -6.18 -8.13 -1.82
CA ASP A 67 -5.61 -7.10 -0.94
C ASP A 67 -6.29 -7.01 0.43
N ILE A 68 -7.30 -7.82 0.71
CA ILE A 68 -7.96 -7.84 2.02
C ILE A 68 -6.93 -8.10 3.13
N GLY A 69 -6.93 -7.22 4.13
CA GLY A 69 -5.98 -7.22 5.25
C GLY A 69 -4.80 -6.27 5.08
N ARG A 70 -4.57 -5.74 3.89
CA ARG A 70 -3.48 -4.79 3.63
C ARG A 70 -3.87 -3.36 4.04
N MET A 71 -2.90 -2.62 4.53
CA MET A 71 -3.05 -1.19 4.81
C MET A 71 -2.70 -0.36 3.58
N CYS A 72 -3.46 0.71 3.39
CA CYS A 72 -3.26 1.61 2.26
C CYS A 72 -3.45 3.08 2.64
N ARG A 73 -2.81 3.96 1.87
CA ARG A 73 -3.05 5.39 1.86
C ARG A 73 -3.80 5.76 0.59
N LEU A 74 -4.76 6.65 0.72
CA LEU A 74 -5.47 7.23 -0.41
C LEU A 74 -5.07 8.69 -0.56
N TYR A 75 -4.79 9.09 -1.79
CA TYR A 75 -4.44 10.46 -2.16
C TYR A 75 -5.42 11.00 -3.19
N SER A 76 -5.68 12.30 -3.14
CA SER A 76 -6.40 13.01 -4.19
C SER A 76 -5.56 13.15 -5.46
N ALA A 77 -6.16 13.62 -6.54
CA ALA A 77 -5.45 13.82 -7.81
C ALA A 77 -4.28 14.83 -7.72
N ASP A 78 -4.35 15.78 -6.79
CA ASP A 78 -3.30 16.75 -6.47
C ASP A 78 -2.35 16.29 -5.36
N MET A 79 -2.37 14.99 -5.04
CA MET A 79 -1.47 14.34 -4.07
C MET A 79 -1.67 14.78 -2.61
N GLN A 80 -2.86 15.25 -2.26
CA GLN A 80 -3.24 15.47 -0.86
C GLN A 80 -3.65 14.15 -0.22
N LEU A 81 -3.15 13.86 0.97
CA LEU A 81 -3.53 12.66 1.71
C LEU A 81 -5.01 12.74 2.14
N ILE A 82 -5.81 11.79 1.67
CA ILE A 82 -7.21 11.61 2.10
C ILE A 82 -7.26 10.91 3.45
N GLY A 83 -6.45 9.87 3.63
CA GLY A 83 -6.34 9.12 4.88
C GLY A 83 -5.64 7.79 4.73
N GLU A 84 -5.49 7.11 5.86
CA GLU A 84 -4.97 5.74 5.96
C GLU A 84 -6.12 4.78 6.25
N PHE A 85 -6.14 3.65 5.56
CA PHE A 85 -7.24 2.69 5.59
C PHE A 85 -6.72 1.26 5.58
N THR A 86 -7.60 0.32 5.94
CA THR A 86 -7.36 -1.10 5.77
C THR A 86 -8.37 -1.67 4.78
N VAL A 87 -7.93 -2.50 3.87
CA VAL A 87 -8.83 -3.21 2.95
C VAL A 87 -9.53 -4.32 3.74
N CYS A 88 -10.81 -4.14 3.99
CA CYS A 88 -11.64 -5.06 4.79
C CYS A 88 -12.72 -5.74 3.96
N ASP A 89 -13.03 -5.21 2.81
CA ASP A 89 -14.10 -5.65 1.95
C ASP A 89 -13.70 -5.70 0.48
N THR A 90 -14.57 -6.24 -0.35
CA THR A 90 -14.37 -6.28 -1.79
C THR A 90 -15.71 -6.07 -2.50
N GLY A 91 -15.64 -5.70 -3.77
CA GLY A 91 -16.82 -5.56 -4.61
C GLY A 91 -17.37 -6.89 -5.13
N LYS A 92 -18.52 -6.84 -5.75
CA LYS A 92 -19.11 -7.99 -6.45
C LYS A 92 -18.21 -8.50 -7.56
N LYS A 93 -18.28 -9.79 -7.87
CA LYS A 93 -17.52 -10.43 -8.93
C LYS A 93 -17.73 -9.70 -10.26
N GLY A 94 -16.62 -9.34 -10.93
CA GLY A 94 -16.63 -8.60 -12.19
C GLY A 94 -16.83 -7.08 -12.05
N GLY A 95 -17.09 -6.56 -10.85
CA GLY A 95 -17.26 -5.13 -10.60
C GLY A 95 -15.94 -4.34 -10.57
N ALA A 96 -16.06 -3.02 -10.68
CA ALA A 96 -14.91 -2.11 -10.77
C ALA A 96 -14.04 -2.12 -9.51
N VAL A 97 -14.63 -2.26 -8.31
CA VAL A 97 -13.90 -2.39 -7.04
C VAL A 97 -13.01 -3.63 -7.05
N ARG A 98 -13.56 -4.79 -7.40
CA ARG A 98 -12.79 -6.04 -7.44
C ARG A 98 -11.69 -6.05 -8.51
N LYS A 99 -11.86 -5.27 -9.59
CA LYS A 99 -10.85 -5.09 -10.64
C LYS A 99 -9.74 -4.09 -10.27
N GLY A 100 -9.85 -3.40 -9.14
CA GLY A 100 -8.88 -2.41 -8.71
C GLY A 100 -8.99 -1.05 -9.41
N LEU A 101 -10.11 -0.77 -10.06
CA LEU A 101 -10.38 0.53 -10.71
C LEU A 101 -11.00 1.54 -9.76
N VAL A 102 -11.70 1.07 -8.73
CA VAL A 102 -12.41 1.88 -7.74
C VAL A 102 -12.06 1.40 -6.34
N VAL A 103 -11.75 2.34 -5.45
CA VAL A 103 -11.69 2.14 -4.00
C VAL A 103 -12.96 2.72 -3.38
N ASP A 104 -13.68 1.94 -2.60
CA ASP A 104 -14.93 2.34 -1.99
C ASP A 104 -14.76 2.45 -0.47
N VAL A 105 -14.79 3.68 0.04
CA VAL A 105 -14.52 4.01 1.45
C VAL A 105 -15.81 3.94 2.25
N TRP A 106 -15.80 3.22 3.36
CA TRP A 106 -16.96 3.25 4.25
C TRP A 106 -17.03 4.55 5.04
N ARG A 107 -18.21 5.16 5.07
CA ARG A 107 -18.51 6.36 5.85
C ARG A 107 -19.81 6.19 6.61
N PRO A 108 -19.94 6.79 7.81
CA PRO A 108 -21.13 6.62 8.64
C PRO A 108 -22.39 7.28 8.06
N THR A 109 -22.25 8.32 7.25
CA THR A 109 -23.39 9.07 6.72
C THR A 109 -23.35 9.23 5.20
N LYS A 110 -24.53 9.37 4.59
CA LYS A 110 -24.65 9.65 3.14
C LYS A 110 -23.99 10.97 2.75
N GLN A 111 -24.05 11.99 3.62
CA GLN A 111 -23.44 13.29 3.35
C GLN A 111 -21.92 13.19 3.19
N GLU A 112 -21.27 12.43 4.09
CA GLU A 112 -19.83 12.18 3.99
C GLU A 112 -19.47 11.38 2.72
N CYS A 113 -20.33 10.43 2.32
CA CYS A 113 -20.13 9.68 1.08
C CYS A 113 -20.14 10.57 -0.15
N TYR A 114 -21.04 11.53 -0.25
CA TYR A 114 -21.11 12.43 -1.40
C TYR A 114 -19.88 13.31 -1.55
N GLN A 115 -19.20 13.63 -0.47
CA GLN A 115 -17.99 14.46 -0.45
C GLN A 115 -16.73 13.72 -0.87
N MET A 116 -16.77 12.38 -0.87
CA MET A 116 -15.59 11.53 -1.10
C MET A 116 -15.30 11.22 -2.57
N THR A 117 -16.29 11.34 -3.46
CA THR A 117 -16.14 10.90 -4.86
C THR A 117 -15.18 11.79 -5.62
N GLN A 118 -14.02 11.24 -5.99
CA GLN A 118 -12.96 11.92 -6.73
C GLN A 118 -12.01 10.91 -7.39
N CYS A 119 -11.23 11.39 -8.35
CA CYS A 119 -10.08 10.64 -8.85
C CYS A 119 -8.91 10.78 -7.86
N GLY A 120 -8.09 9.76 -7.76
CA GLY A 120 -6.95 9.77 -6.85
C GLY A 120 -6.04 8.57 -7.05
N TYR A 121 -5.28 8.27 -6.03
CA TYR A 121 -4.29 7.20 -6.03
C TYR A 121 -4.39 6.37 -4.75
N ILE A 122 -4.13 5.08 -4.87
CA ILE A 122 -3.92 4.18 -3.73
C ILE A 122 -2.46 3.76 -3.67
N GLU A 123 -1.91 3.74 -2.46
CA GLU A 123 -0.58 3.25 -2.13
C GLU A 123 -0.70 2.22 -1.02
N PHE A 124 -0.11 1.05 -1.19
CA PHE A 124 -0.01 0.07 -0.12
C PHE A 124 1.26 0.28 0.68
N PHE A 125 1.19 0.10 1.99
CA PHE A 125 2.35 0.18 2.89
C PHE A 125 2.27 -0.89 3.97
N GLU A 126 3.44 -1.26 4.49
CA GLU A 126 3.53 -2.08 5.70
C GLU A 126 3.64 -1.15 6.91
N PRO A 127 2.87 -1.39 7.98
CA PRO A 127 2.99 -0.58 9.18
C PRO A 127 4.41 -0.68 9.75
N GLU A 128 5.05 0.45 9.98
CA GLU A 128 6.34 0.49 10.66
C GLU A 128 6.17 -0.05 12.09
N GLY A 129 6.87 -1.14 12.41
CA GLY A 129 7.00 -1.63 13.78
C GLY A 129 6.10 -2.80 14.19
N GLY A 130 5.98 -3.83 13.35
CA GLY A 130 5.78 -5.16 13.85
C GLY A 130 7.10 -5.70 14.38
N THR A 131 7.54 -5.28 15.56
CA THR A 131 8.54 -6.07 16.29
C THR A 131 7.86 -7.37 16.67
N ASP A 132 8.31 -8.46 16.06
CA ASP A 132 8.03 -9.80 16.54
C ASP A 132 8.55 -9.87 17.98
N ASP A 133 7.64 -9.84 18.93
CA ASP A 133 7.87 -10.29 20.30
C ASP A 133 7.46 -11.75 20.41
#